data_3af17c4d99fe961fe8256b03867a954f
#
_entry.id   3af17c4d99fe961fe8256b03867a954f
#
_cell.length_a   1.000
_cell.length_b   1.000
_cell.length_c   1.000
_cell.angle_alpha   90.00
_cell.angle_beta   90.00
_cell.angle_gamma   90.00
#
_symmetry.space_group_name_H-M   'P 1'
#
loop_
_entity.id
_entity.type
_entity.pdbx_description
1 polymer ?
#
loop_
_entity_poly.entity_id
_entity_poly.type
_entity_poly.pdbx_seq_one_letter_code
_entity_poly.pdbx_strand_id
1 'polypeptide(L)' 'YQLTNESKLYLPHGQNLISLNHASLDDLMKLKGIGEKTAIKIDEYRQKTPFQTIEDLMNIQGIGEKTYLRLREYLCL' A
#
# COMPACT_ATOMS: atom_id res chain seq x y z
N TYR A 1 -4.46 -16.36 -14.75
CA TYR A 1 -3.88 -16.48 -14.49
C TYR A 1 -4.04 -16.64 -14.22
N GLN A 2 -4.42 -16.44 -14.09
CA GLN A 2 -4.07 -16.61 -13.88
C GLN A 2 -4.14 -16.83 -13.48
N LEU A 3 -4.52 -16.88 -13.37
CA LEU A 3 -4.12 -17.09 -13.09
C LEU A 3 -4.47 -17.20 -12.76
N THR A 4 -4.79 -17.14 -12.64
CA THR A 4 -4.56 -17.21 -12.45
C THR A 4 -4.76 -17.25 -12.06
N ASN A 5 -5.21 -17.35 -12.01
CA ASN A 5 -4.82 -17.43 -11.73
C ASN A 5 -4.73 -17.49 -11.46
N GLU A 6 -4.95 -17.26 -11.50
CA GLU A 6 -4.46 -17.49 -11.16
C GLU A 6 -3.94 -17.42 -11.02
N SER A 7 -3.78 -17.65 -11.57
CA SER A 7 -3.00 -17.59 -11.20
C SER A 7 -2.83 -16.97 -10.53
N LYS A 8 -2.86 -17.20 -10.38
CA LYS A 8 -2.86 -16.26 -9.33
C LYS A 8 -1.74 -16.43 -8.37
N LEU A 9 -1.13 -15.32 -8.00
CA LEU A 9 -0.14 -15.38 -6.96
C LEU A 9 -0.80 -15.54 -5.62
N TYR A 10 -0.28 -16.46 -4.85
CA TYR A 10 -0.68 -16.59 -3.48
C TYR A 10 0.38 -16.08 -2.57
N LEU A 11 0.02 -15.14 -1.73
CA LEU A 11 0.88 -14.68 -0.68
C LEU A 11 0.75 -15.60 0.52
N PRO A 12 1.74 -15.61 1.40
CA PRO A 12 1.71 -16.52 2.54
C PRO A 12 0.44 -16.44 3.36
N HIS A 13 -0.22 -15.31 3.35
CA HIS A 13 -1.43 -15.14 4.11
C HIS A 13 -2.67 -15.16 3.26
N GLY A 14 -2.54 -15.56 2.01
CA GLY A 14 -3.66 -15.57 1.10
C GLY A 14 -4.17 -14.21 0.74
N GLN A 15 -3.35 -13.18 0.93
CA GLN A 15 -3.74 -11.80 0.68
C GLN A 15 -2.91 -11.25 -0.45
N ASN A 16 -3.54 -10.34 -1.20
CA ASN A 16 -2.83 -9.60 -2.22
C ASN A 16 -2.14 -8.41 -1.57
N LEU A 17 -0.94 -8.11 -2.07
CA LEU A 17 -0.24 -6.93 -1.62
C LEU A 17 -0.91 -5.69 -2.19
N ILE A 18 -0.82 -4.61 -1.45
CA ILE A 18 -1.36 -3.32 -1.88
C ILE A 18 -0.22 -2.52 -2.50
N SER A 19 -0.40 -2.12 -3.76
CA SER A 19 0.61 -1.35 -4.47
C SER A 19 0.53 0.12 -4.06
N LEU A 20 1.61 0.65 -3.55
CA LEU A 20 1.63 2.06 -3.18
C LEU A 20 1.42 2.97 -4.38
N ASN A 21 1.94 2.58 -5.54
CA ASN A 21 1.87 3.43 -6.72
C ASN A 21 0.60 3.22 -7.53
N HIS A 22 -0.08 2.10 -7.36
CA HIS A 22 -1.17 1.75 -8.27
C HIS A 22 -2.49 1.42 -7.61
N ALA A 23 -2.52 1.20 -6.29
CA ALA A 23 -3.75 0.85 -5.62
C ALA A 23 -4.74 2.01 -5.65
N SER A 24 -6.03 1.68 -5.68
CA SER A 24 -7.06 2.68 -5.58
C SER A 24 -7.13 3.23 -4.16
N LEU A 25 -7.85 4.34 -3.98
CA LEU A 25 -8.05 4.87 -2.64
C LEU A 25 -8.74 3.85 -1.75
N ASP A 26 -9.71 3.13 -2.30
CA ASP A 26 -10.41 2.11 -1.53
C ASP A 26 -9.45 1.03 -1.04
N ASP A 27 -8.54 0.61 -1.91
CA ASP A 27 -7.57 -0.41 -1.53
C ASP A 27 -6.61 0.11 -0.48
N LEU A 28 -6.18 1.36 -0.60
CA LEU A 28 -5.30 1.94 0.39
C LEU A 28 -5.99 2.00 1.75
N MET A 29 -7.29 2.27 1.77
CA MET A 29 -8.04 2.35 3.01
C MET A 29 -8.26 1.00 3.66
N LYS A 30 -8.03 -0.10 2.94
CA LYS A 30 -8.09 -1.42 3.53
C LYS A 30 -6.93 -1.68 4.47
N LEU A 31 -5.86 -0.93 4.32
CA LEU A 31 -4.72 -1.05 5.21
C LEU A 31 -5.12 -0.53 6.59
N LYS A 32 -4.76 -1.31 7.60
CA LYS A 32 -5.13 -0.96 8.97
C LYS A 32 -4.44 0.33 9.39
N GLY A 33 -5.23 1.29 9.84
CA GLY A 33 -4.68 2.56 10.26
C GLY A 33 -4.65 3.61 9.17
N ILE A 34 -5.04 3.25 7.95
CA ILE A 34 -5.09 4.20 6.84
C ILE A 34 -6.54 4.59 6.62
N GLY A 35 -6.87 5.80 6.99
CA GLY A 35 -8.19 6.34 6.74
C GLY A 35 -8.23 7.11 5.43
N GLU A 36 -9.38 7.74 5.18
CA GLU A 36 -9.58 8.46 3.94
C GLU A 36 -8.55 9.58 3.75
N LYS A 37 -8.33 10.35 4.79
CA LYS A 37 -7.39 11.48 4.67
C LYS A 37 -5.98 11.01 4.37
N THR A 38 -5.56 9.95 5.02
CA THR A 38 -4.22 9.42 4.79
C THR A 38 -4.11 8.83 3.41
N ALA A 39 -5.15 8.13 2.95
CA ALA A 39 -5.15 7.57 1.60
C ALA A 39 -5.04 8.67 0.56
N ILE A 40 -5.72 9.79 0.77
CA ILE A 40 -5.64 10.92 -0.14
C ILE A 40 -4.22 11.49 -0.15
N LYS A 41 -3.59 11.58 1.01
CA LYS A 41 -2.21 12.07 1.07
C LYS A 41 -1.26 11.14 0.32
N ILE A 42 -1.48 9.85 0.43
CA ILE A 42 -0.67 8.88 -0.31
C ILE A 42 -0.86 9.10 -1.82
N ASP A 43 -2.10 9.26 -2.23
CA ASP A 43 -2.39 9.47 -3.64
C ASP A 43 -1.75 10.75 -4.16
N GLU A 44 -1.85 11.82 -3.40
CA GLU A 44 -1.25 13.08 -3.79
C GLU A 44 0.27 12.99 -3.87
N TYR A 45 0.86 12.27 -2.93
CA TYR A 45 2.30 12.09 -2.91
C TYR A 45 2.76 11.38 -4.17
N ARG A 46 2.12 10.26 -4.51
CA ARG A 46 2.56 9.45 -5.64
C ARG A 46 2.33 10.15 -6.98
N GLN A 47 1.39 11.08 -7.03
CA GLN A 47 1.17 11.84 -8.25
C GLN A 47 2.32 12.80 -8.52
N LYS A 48 2.96 13.27 -7.48
CA LYS A 48 4.12 14.16 -7.63
C LYS A 48 5.40 13.37 -7.75
N THR A 49 5.55 12.34 -6.95
CA THR A 49 6.77 11.54 -6.91
C THR A 49 6.39 10.10 -6.59
N PRO A 50 6.51 9.21 -7.57
CA PRO A 50 6.18 7.81 -7.30
C PRO A 50 7.02 7.25 -6.15
N PHE A 51 6.43 6.34 -5.41
CA PHE A 51 7.16 5.67 -4.35
C PHE A 51 8.27 4.82 -4.97
N GLN A 52 9.47 4.97 -4.46
CA GLN A 52 10.60 4.19 -4.93
C GLN A 52 10.91 3.02 -4.02
N THR A 53 10.52 3.15 -2.76
CA THR A 53 10.60 2.06 -1.80
C THR A 53 9.35 2.09 -0.96
N ILE A 54 9.02 0.96 -0.33
CA ILE A 54 7.86 0.97 0.56
C ILE A 54 8.12 1.84 1.78
N GLU A 55 9.40 2.04 2.12
CA GLU A 55 9.76 2.90 3.25
C GLU A 55 9.42 4.36 2.99
N ASP A 56 9.29 4.75 1.74
CA ASP A 56 8.88 6.11 1.41
C ASP A 56 7.51 6.44 1.98
N LEU A 57 6.72 5.43 2.36
CA LEU A 57 5.44 5.67 2.98
C LEU A 57 5.58 6.49 4.26
N MET A 58 6.71 6.39 4.93
CA MET A 58 6.94 7.18 6.15
C MET A 58 7.11 8.67 5.87
N ASN A 59 7.25 9.06 4.61
CA ASN A 59 7.27 10.47 4.25
C ASN A 59 5.87 11.09 4.31
N ILE A 60 4.84 10.27 4.42
CA ILE A 60 3.48 10.76 4.49
C ILE A 60 3.21 11.21 5.92
N GLN A 61 2.72 12.44 6.06
CA GLN A 61 2.38 12.95 7.37
C GLN A 61 1.29 12.07 7.99
N GLY A 62 1.50 11.68 9.22
CA GLY A 62 0.56 10.82 9.90
C GLY A 62 0.95 9.35 9.91
N ILE A 63 1.96 8.98 9.13
CA ILE A 63 2.46 7.62 9.12
C ILE A 63 3.84 7.61 9.77
N GLY A 64 3.90 7.05 10.96
CA GLY A 64 5.15 6.91 11.66
C GLY A 64 5.74 5.53 11.47
N GLU A 65 6.85 5.30 12.16
CA GLU A 65 7.56 4.04 12.06
C GLU A 65 6.69 2.85 12.48
N LYS A 66 5.93 3.02 13.54
CA LYS A 66 5.10 1.92 14.02
C LYS A 66 4.04 1.54 13.00
N THR A 67 3.40 2.52 12.41
CA THR A 67 2.39 2.25 11.38
C THR A 67 3.04 1.58 10.19
N TYR A 68 4.18 2.09 9.76
CA TYR A 68 4.89 1.50 8.64
C TYR A 68 5.24 0.05 8.91
N LEU A 69 5.80 -0.26 10.09
CA LEU A 69 6.21 -1.62 10.41
C LEU A 69 5.02 -2.57 10.43
N ARG A 70 3.85 -2.05 10.82
CA ARG A 70 2.64 -2.86 10.84
C ARG A 70 2.14 -3.16 9.42
N LEU A 71 2.34 -2.22 8.50
CA LEU A 71 1.79 -2.34 7.16
C LEU A 71 2.72 -2.96 6.15
N ARG A 72 4.03 -2.94 6.40
CA ARG A 72 5.00 -3.26 5.35
C ARG A 72 4.80 -4.64 4.75
N GLU A 73 4.24 -5.57 5.51
CA GLU A 73 4.03 -6.93 5.00
C GLU A 73 2.94 -6.99 3.96
N TYR A 74 2.12 -5.95 3.89
CA TYR A 74 0.99 -5.92 2.96
C TYR A 74 1.24 -4.98 1.79
N LEU A 75 2.45 -4.45 1.67
CA LEU A 75 2.73 -3.40 0.70
C LEU A 75 3.69 -3.88 -0.39
N CYS A 76 3.51 -3.31 -1.57
CA CYS A 76 4.49 -3.41 -2.65
C CYS A 76 4.48 -2.09 -3.41
N LEU A 77 5.36 -1.95 -4.36
CA LEU A 77 5.40 -0.75 -5.19
C LEU A 77 4.51 -0.90 -6.40
#